data_7359c6dd5df2bab8b21b0b42767431fc
#
_entry.id   7359c6dd5df2bab8b21b0b42767431fc
#
_cell.length_a   1.000
_cell.length_b   1.000
_cell.length_c   1.000
_cell.angle_alpha   90.00
_cell.angle_beta   90.00
_cell.angle_gamma   90.00
#
_symmetry.space_group_name_H-M   'P 1'
#
loop_
_entity.id
_entity.type
_entity.pdbx_description
1 polymer ?
#
loop_
_entity_poly.entity_id
_entity_poly.type
_entity_poly.pdbx_seq_one_letter_code
_entity_poly.pdbx_strand_id
1 'polypeptide(L)'
;IVGTMNIEYDLDPEFDPDLTDSTDITLRSTVNNVVIRCSNYGEVTSKKNSVGGITGLEELGLVYGSESYGSVKSDTGDYAGGIAGNSVSAISNSYSLCNVNAKDYVGGIVGSGYTVKNCVSASTITSDGEGLGSIAGTVSEEGEVKGNIFVGDDLDGIDNINYAGIADEKSYEEVMKLENIPEGFHKVKITFRAEDNVDIVKTIVYNGSFSESDLPQIPEKDGYYAVWPEDLVGKPMTENKTVEAEYSRWTES
;
A
#
# COMPACT_ATOMS: atom_id res chain seq x y z
N ILE A 1 -9.92 -0.53 -2.77
CA ILE A 1 -11.18 0.19 -2.54
C ILE A 1 -11.77 0.65 -3.87
N VAL A 2 -10.96 1.20 -4.76
CA VAL A 2 -11.36 1.63 -6.10
C VAL A 2 -10.44 0.99 -7.13
N GLY A 3 -10.99 0.34 -8.15
CA GLY A 3 -10.20 -0.24 -9.24
C GLY A 3 -9.61 0.85 -10.14
N THR A 4 -10.48 1.69 -10.67
CA THR A 4 -10.10 2.81 -11.57
C THR A 4 -10.88 4.07 -11.22
N MET A 5 -10.21 5.22 -11.25
CA MET A 5 -10.80 6.55 -11.13
C MET A 5 -10.61 7.27 -12.46
N ASN A 6 -11.67 7.40 -13.21
CA ASN A 6 -11.67 8.09 -14.51
C ASN A 6 -13.05 8.68 -14.79
N ILE A 7 -13.15 9.52 -15.81
CA ILE A 7 -14.42 9.86 -16.47
C ILE A 7 -14.45 9.13 -17.78
N GLU A 8 -15.47 8.31 -17.95
CA GLU A 8 -15.85 7.83 -19.26
C GLU A 8 -16.64 8.93 -19.98
N TYR A 9 -16.07 9.50 -21.02
CA TYR A 9 -16.81 10.35 -21.92
C TYR A 9 -17.56 9.44 -22.89
N ASP A 10 -18.79 9.17 -22.59
CA ASP A 10 -19.71 8.57 -23.58
C ASP A 10 -20.18 9.66 -24.56
N LEU A 11 -19.21 10.20 -25.28
CA LEU A 11 -19.49 11.04 -26.45
C LEU A 11 -19.58 10.09 -27.64
N ASP A 12 -20.78 9.60 -27.93
CA ASP A 12 -21.05 8.92 -29.17
C ASP A 12 -21.28 9.98 -30.26
N PRO A 13 -20.30 10.22 -31.17
CA PRO A 13 -20.43 11.23 -32.21
C PRO A 13 -21.55 10.93 -33.21
N GLU A 14 -22.06 9.69 -33.23
CA GLU A 14 -23.19 9.31 -34.09
C GLU A 14 -24.54 9.78 -33.51
N PHE A 15 -24.63 9.99 -32.21
CA PHE A 15 -25.86 10.41 -31.55
C PHE A 15 -25.90 11.89 -31.11
N ASP A 16 -24.75 12.60 -31.07
CA ASP A 16 -24.67 14.02 -30.75
C ASP A 16 -23.93 14.83 -31.84
N PRO A 17 -24.48 14.91 -33.06
CA PRO A 17 -23.84 15.63 -34.16
C PRO A 17 -23.74 17.15 -33.94
N ASP A 18 -24.52 17.71 -33.03
CA ASP A 18 -24.53 19.15 -32.75
C ASP A 18 -23.34 19.62 -31.88
N LEU A 19 -22.59 18.70 -31.25
CA LEU A 19 -21.41 19.03 -30.44
C LEU A 19 -20.13 19.22 -31.29
N THR A 20 -20.13 18.81 -32.55
CA THR A 20 -18.94 18.86 -33.40
C THR A 20 -18.73 20.20 -34.11
N ASP A 21 -19.68 21.11 -34.08
CA ASP A 21 -19.67 22.36 -34.85
C ASP A 21 -19.62 23.65 -34.04
N SER A 22 -19.44 23.59 -32.73
CA SER A 22 -19.30 24.79 -31.92
C SER A 22 -17.84 25.04 -31.53
N THR A 23 -17.19 25.96 -32.22
CA THR A 23 -15.86 26.46 -31.94
C THR A 23 -15.77 27.31 -30.64
N ASP A 24 -16.85 27.51 -29.94
CA ASP A 24 -16.95 28.44 -28.79
C ASP A 24 -17.33 27.82 -27.43
N ILE A 25 -17.48 26.50 -27.32
CA ILE A 25 -17.76 25.85 -26.04
C ILE A 25 -16.47 25.34 -25.43
N THR A 26 -15.89 26.10 -24.52
CA THR A 26 -14.89 25.57 -23.60
C THR A 26 -15.61 24.73 -22.55
N LEU A 27 -15.75 23.44 -22.78
CA LEU A 27 -16.22 22.50 -21.77
C LEU A 27 -15.19 22.43 -20.63
N ARG A 28 -15.40 23.21 -19.58
CA ARG A 28 -14.72 22.98 -18.32
C ARG A 28 -15.48 21.88 -17.58
N SER A 29 -15.12 20.65 -17.83
CA SER A 29 -15.57 19.58 -16.95
C SER A 29 -14.85 19.72 -15.62
N THR A 30 -15.56 20.08 -14.57
CA THR A 30 -15.04 20.02 -13.22
C THR A 30 -15.21 18.58 -12.76
N VAL A 31 -14.15 17.79 -12.88
CA VAL A 31 -14.17 16.42 -12.41
C VAL A 31 -13.90 16.41 -10.93
N ASN A 32 -14.86 15.91 -10.16
CA ASN A 32 -14.76 15.74 -8.72
C ASN A 32 -14.69 14.24 -8.35
N ASN A 33 -13.80 13.50 -9.01
CA ASN A 33 -13.51 12.15 -8.56
C ASN A 33 -12.57 12.25 -7.36
N VAL A 34 -13.08 11.98 -6.17
CA VAL A 34 -12.28 12.08 -4.95
C VAL A 34 -12.45 10.85 -4.09
N VAL A 35 -11.33 10.34 -3.58
CA VAL A 35 -11.27 9.35 -2.52
C VAL A 35 -10.65 10.02 -1.30
N ILE A 36 -11.45 10.23 -0.26
CA ILE A 36 -11.04 10.98 0.92
C ILE A 36 -11.18 10.14 2.17
N ARG A 37 -10.09 10.09 2.96
CA ARG A 37 -10.07 9.48 4.30
C ARG A 37 -10.59 8.04 4.31
N CYS A 38 -10.16 7.27 3.31
CA CYS A 38 -10.43 5.84 3.25
C CYS A 38 -9.29 5.08 3.89
N SER A 39 -9.60 4.01 4.62
CA SER A 39 -8.59 3.14 5.24
C SER A 39 -8.73 1.71 4.74
N ASN A 40 -7.62 1.11 4.34
CA ASN A 40 -7.52 -0.29 3.96
C ASN A 40 -6.70 -1.07 4.98
N TYR A 41 -7.27 -2.14 5.52
CA TYR A 41 -6.59 -3.07 6.43
C TYR A 41 -6.49 -4.49 5.85
N GLY A 42 -6.98 -4.67 4.63
CA GLY A 42 -7.03 -5.97 3.96
C GLY A 42 -5.89 -6.18 2.98
N GLU A 43 -5.77 -7.39 2.51
CA GLU A 43 -4.89 -7.74 1.39
C GLU A 43 -5.55 -7.36 0.06
N VAL A 44 -4.75 -6.78 -0.84
CA VAL A 44 -5.16 -6.46 -2.22
C VAL A 44 -4.24 -7.19 -3.16
N THR A 45 -4.77 -8.13 -3.91
CA THR A 45 -4.01 -8.94 -4.87
C THR A 45 -4.53 -8.74 -6.29
N SER A 46 -3.63 -8.60 -7.24
CA SER A 46 -3.91 -8.54 -8.67
C SER A 46 -3.02 -9.50 -9.44
N LYS A 47 -3.49 -9.92 -10.62
CA LYS A 47 -2.68 -10.63 -11.62
C LYS A 47 -2.20 -9.72 -12.74
N LYS A 48 -2.50 -8.43 -12.67
CA LYS A 48 -2.23 -7.43 -13.70
C LYS A 48 -1.61 -6.18 -13.11
N ASN A 49 -1.27 -5.25 -13.99
CA ASN A 49 -0.70 -3.97 -13.65
C ASN A 49 -1.64 -3.11 -12.79
N SER A 50 -1.07 -2.13 -12.13
CA SER A 50 -1.73 -1.07 -11.38
C SER A 50 -2.55 -1.58 -10.19
N VAL A 51 -1.86 -2.01 -9.15
CA VAL A 51 -2.47 -2.42 -7.88
C VAL A 51 -2.09 -1.47 -6.75
N GLY A 52 -3.07 -1.02 -5.99
CA GLY A 52 -2.87 -0.17 -4.82
C GLY A 52 -3.86 -0.48 -3.71
N GLY A 53 -3.46 -0.18 -2.49
CA GLY A 53 -4.31 -0.44 -1.32
C GLY A 53 -5.60 0.37 -1.32
N ILE A 54 -5.62 1.53 -1.95
CA ILE A 54 -6.78 2.42 -2.05
C ILE A 54 -7.32 2.48 -3.48
N THR A 55 -6.46 2.71 -4.48
CA THR A 55 -6.86 2.75 -5.89
C THR A 55 -5.86 2.00 -6.77
N GLY A 56 -6.34 1.28 -7.78
CA GLY A 56 -5.48 0.62 -8.75
C GLY A 56 -4.91 1.63 -9.75
N LEU A 57 -5.78 2.27 -10.52
CA LEU A 57 -5.46 3.26 -11.55
C LEU A 57 -6.23 4.55 -11.28
N GLU A 58 -5.50 5.66 -11.16
CA GLU A 58 -6.06 7.00 -11.00
C GLU A 58 -5.68 7.87 -12.22
N GLU A 59 -6.58 7.98 -13.16
CA GLU A 59 -6.39 8.80 -14.36
C GLU A 59 -6.87 10.23 -14.16
N LEU A 60 -7.84 10.43 -13.27
CA LEU A 60 -8.39 11.74 -13.01
C LEU A 60 -8.99 11.81 -11.59
N GLY A 61 -8.57 12.79 -10.82
CA GLY A 61 -9.15 13.00 -9.49
C GLY A 61 -8.16 13.34 -8.40
N LEU A 62 -8.49 12.93 -7.19
CA LEU A 62 -7.68 13.16 -5.99
C LEU A 62 -7.87 12.02 -5.00
N VAL A 63 -6.78 11.44 -4.56
CA VAL A 63 -6.73 10.62 -3.33
C VAL A 63 -6.16 11.48 -2.20
N TYR A 64 -6.94 11.70 -1.15
CA TYR A 64 -6.58 12.59 -0.06
C TYR A 64 -6.79 11.98 1.31
N GLY A 65 -5.80 12.09 2.18
CA GLY A 65 -5.91 11.71 3.60
C GLY A 65 -6.25 10.23 3.79
N SER A 66 -5.91 9.38 2.84
CA SER A 66 -6.24 7.96 2.86
C SER A 66 -5.09 7.13 3.45
N GLU A 67 -5.41 5.99 4.00
CA GLU A 67 -4.50 5.16 4.78
C GLU A 67 -4.52 3.70 4.28
N SER A 68 -3.36 3.06 4.22
CA SER A 68 -3.29 1.64 3.87
C SER A 68 -2.31 0.88 4.76
N TYR A 69 -2.80 -0.22 5.34
CA TYR A 69 -2.10 -1.05 6.34
C TYR A 69 -2.08 -2.53 5.98
N GLY A 70 -2.61 -2.88 4.83
CA GLY A 70 -2.64 -4.25 4.35
C GLY A 70 -1.44 -4.60 3.49
N SER A 71 -1.44 -5.79 2.91
CA SER A 71 -0.51 -6.14 1.86
C SER A 71 -1.07 -5.78 0.49
N VAL A 72 -0.18 -5.35 -0.42
CA VAL A 72 -0.52 -5.02 -1.81
C VAL A 72 0.39 -5.84 -2.71
N LYS A 73 -0.20 -6.69 -3.54
CA LYS A 73 0.57 -7.62 -4.36
C LYS A 73 0.05 -7.71 -5.78
N SER A 74 0.98 -7.67 -6.74
CA SER A 74 0.73 -8.12 -8.10
C SER A 74 1.62 -9.32 -8.44
N ASP A 75 1.01 -10.43 -8.87
CA ASP A 75 1.77 -11.67 -9.13
C ASP A 75 2.66 -11.55 -10.36
N THR A 76 2.24 -10.81 -11.40
CA THR A 76 2.96 -10.72 -12.67
C THR A 76 2.94 -9.33 -13.30
N GLY A 77 2.24 -8.38 -12.69
CA GLY A 77 2.08 -7.04 -13.21
C GLY A 77 3.04 -6.04 -12.59
N ASP A 78 3.11 -4.89 -13.23
CA ASP A 78 3.90 -3.74 -12.80
C ASP A 78 2.99 -2.72 -12.08
N TYR A 79 3.62 -1.70 -11.47
CA TYR A 79 2.97 -0.58 -10.80
C TYR A 79 2.16 -0.98 -9.57
N ALA A 80 2.86 -1.22 -8.48
CA ALA A 80 2.24 -1.42 -7.18
C ALA A 80 2.58 -0.29 -6.20
N GLY A 81 1.59 0.14 -5.43
CA GLY A 81 1.80 1.12 -4.38
C GLY A 81 0.90 0.91 -3.18
N GLY A 82 1.37 1.30 -2.01
CA GLY A 82 0.57 1.17 -0.80
C GLY A 82 -0.76 1.93 -0.88
N ILE A 83 -0.80 3.05 -1.58
CA ILE A 83 -2.01 3.86 -1.82
C ILE A 83 -2.53 3.63 -3.24
N ALA A 84 -1.71 3.86 -4.26
CA ALA A 84 -2.13 3.73 -5.65
C ALA A 84 -1.13 2.92 -6.49
N GLY A 85 -1.61 2.13 -7.44
CA GLY A 85 -0.75 1.45 -8.39
C GLY A 85 -0.14 2.43 -9.39
N ASN A 86 -0.97 3.12 -10.13
CA ASN A 86 -0.58 4.15 -11.08
C ASN A 86 -1.50 5.37 -10.94
N SER A 87 -0.91 6.56 -10.83
CA SER A 87 -1.64 7.82 -10.73
C SER A 87 -1.04 8.85 -11.69
N VAL A 88 -1.84 9.29 -12.67
CA VAL A 88 -1.56 10.46 -13.50
C VAL A 88 -2.28 11.70 -12.99
N SER A 89 -2.72 11.68 -11.74
CA SER A 89 -3.45 12.73 -11.06
C SER A 89 -2.80 13.09 -9.72
N ALA A 90 -3.55 13.20 -8.62
CA ALA A 90 -3.01 13.71 -7.36
C ALA A 90 -3.24 12.77 -6.17
N ILE A 91 -2.17 12.47 -5.45
CA ILE A 91 -2.20 11.79 -4.15
C ILE A 91 -1.62 12.75 -3.11
N SER A 92 -2.36 13.04 -2.05
CA SER A 92 -1.91 13.98 -1.02
C SER A 92 -2.28 13.54 0.39
N ASN A 93 -1.40 13.88 1.35
CA ASN A 93 -1.62 13.66 2.79
C ASN A 93 -2.05 12.24 3.12
N SER A 94 -1.54 11.25 2.40
CA SER A 94 -1.91 9.85 2.53
C SER A 94 -0.78 9.05 3.17
N TYR A 95 -1.15 7.93 3.82
CA TYR A 95 -0.27 7.19 4.70
C TYR A 95 -0.24 5.72 4.32
N SER A 96 0.94 5.14 4.25
CA SER A 96 1.09 3.73 3.92
C SER A 96 2.05 3.00 4.86
N LEU A 97 1.58 1.91 5.44
CA LEU A 97 2.33 0.94 6.21
C LEU A 97 1.97 -0.46 5.68
N CYS A 98 2.41 -0.74 4.46
CA CYS A 98 2.07 -1.95 3.71
C CYS A 98 3.30 -2.82 3.46
N ASN A 99 3.05 -4.09 3.16
CA ASN A 99 4.00 -4.91 2.42
C ASN A 99 3.60 -4.83 0.94
N VAL A 100 4.46 -4.25 0.10
CA VAL A 100 4.16 -4.01 -1.31
C VAL A 100 5.09 -4.85 -2.19
N ASN A 101 4.49 -5.60 -3.12
CA ASN A 101 5.23 -6.47 -4.02
C ASN A 101 4.61 -6.45 -5.42
N ALA A 102 5.43 -6.26 -6.42
CA ALA A 102 5.09 -6.44 -7.83
C ALA A 102 6.37 -6.74 -8.61
N LYS A 103 6.24 -6.87 -9.94
CA LYS A 103 7.40 -7.14 -10.78
C LYS A 103 8.31 -5.90 -10.86
N ASP A 104 7.79 -4.79 -11.37
CA ASP A 104 8.54 -3.54 -11.55
C ASP A 104 7.69 -2.33 -11.09
N TYR A 105 8.33 -1.19 -10.84
CA TYR A 105 7.73 0.08 -10.44
C TYR A 105 6.89 -0.01 -9.17
N VAL A 106 7.58 -0.27 -8.08
CA VAL A 106 6.97 -0.47 -6.76
C VAL A 106 7.30 0.68 -5.83
N GLY A 107 6.28 1.28 -5.24
CA GLY A 107 6.45 2.37 -4.30
C GLY A 107 5.67 2.20 -3.01
N GLY A 108 6.19 2.75 -1.94
CA GLY A 108 5.48 2.71 -0.66
C GLY A 108 4.15 3.46 -0.69
N ILE A 109 4.04 4.52 -1.49
CA ILE A 109 2.81 5.27 -1.73
C ILE A 109 2.23 4.92 -3.11
N VAL A 110 3.04 4.99 -4.17
CA VAL A 110 2.57 4.83 -5.54
C VAL A 110 3.60 4.14 -6.41
N GLY A 111 3.18 3.21 -7.28
CA GLY A 111 4.04 2.58 -8.26
C GLY A 111 4.56 3.58 -9.29
N SER A 112 3.64 4.31 -9.94
CA SER A 112 3.95 5.42 -10.84
C SER A 112 3.10 6.64 -10.48
N GLY A 113 3.72 7.79 -10.22
CA GLY A 113 3.05 8.99 -9.73
C GLY A 113 3.24 10.22 -10.62
N TYR A 114 2.25 11.12 -10.59
CA TYR A 114 2.32 12.44 -11.20
C TYR A 114 2.41 13.54 -10.13
N THR A 115 1.39 13.69 -9.31
CA THR A 115 1.44 14.61 -8.16
C THR A 115 1.38 13.80 -6.87
N VAL A 116 2.44 13.85 -6.07
CA VAL A 116 2.54 13.13 -4.78
C VAL A 116 3.05 14.09 -3.71
N LYS A 117 2.17 14.46 -2.76
CA LYS A 117 2.46 15.51 -1.79
C LYS A 117 2.15 15.13 -0.36
N ASN A 118 3.07 15.47 0.55
CA ASN A 118 2.88 15.35 1.99
C ASN A 118 2.41 13.95 2.42
N CYS A 119 2.86 12.92 1.72
CA CYS A 119 2.56 11.52 2.04
C CYS A 119 3.63 10.96 2.97
N VAL A 120 3.24 9.97 3.77
CA VAL A 120 4.16 9.29 4.69
C VAL A 120 4.13 7.79 4.41
N SER A 121 5.28 7.20 4.19
CA SER A 121 5.43 5.76 3.99
C SER A 121 6.36 5.14 5.03
N ALA A 122 5.89 4.08 5.65
CA ALA A 122 6.71 3.12 6.40
C ALA A 122 6.45 1.71 5.85
N SER A 123 6.28 1.61 4.55
CA SER A 123 5.99 0.37 3.84
C SER A 123 7.25 -0.41 3.53
N THR A 124 7.15 -1.74 3.57
CA THR A 124 8.21 -2.66 3.16
C THR A 124 8.01 -3.03 1.68
N ILE A 125 9.04 -2.82 0.87
CA ILE A 125 9.08 -3.23 -0.53
C ILE A 125 9.82 -4.57 -0.61
N THR A 126 9.17 -5.61 -1.13
CA THR A 126 9.74 -6.96 -1.24
C THR A 126 10.00 -7.39 -2.69
N SER A 127 9.96 -6.45 -3.61
CA SER A 127 10.28 -6.65 -5.02
C SER A 127 11.80 -6.63 -5.25
N ASP A 128 12.26 -7.32 -6.27
CA ASP A 128 13.63 -7.33 -6.78
C ASP A 128 13.74 -6.81 -8.23
N GLY A 129 12.66 -6.19 -8.73
CA GLY A 129 12.58 -5.60 -10.07
C GLY A 129 13.20 -4.21 -10.19
N GLU A 130 12.81 -3.49 -11.22
CA GLU A 130 13.27 -2.12 -11.48
C GLU A 130 12.27 -1.10 -10.95
N GLY A 131 12.74 0.14 -10.71
CA GLY A 131 11.89 1.23 -10.28
C GLY A 131 11.33 1.02 -8.86
N LEU A 132 12.20 0.86 -7.86
CA LEU A 132 11.81 0.65 -6.48
C LEU A 132 12.04 1.90 -5.66
N GLY A 133 11.04 2.35 -4.90
CA GLY A 133 11.16 3.52 -4.05
C GLY A 133 10.26 3.51 -2.82
N SER A 134 10.74 4.02 -1.71
CA SER A 134 9.99 4.07 -0.46
C SER A 134 8.75 4.97 -0.51
N ILE A 135 8.69 5.90 -1.47
CA ILE A 135 7.52 6.74 -1.79
C ILE A 135 6.93 6.33 -3.14
N ALA A 136 7.74 6.36 -4.21
CA ALA A 136 7.28 6.07 -5.56
C ALA A 136 8.29 5.23 -6.33
N GLY A 137 7.82 4.25 -7.10
CA GLY A 137 8.66 3.50 -8.02
C GLY A 137 9.18 4.37 -9.16
N THR A 138 8.33 5.24 -9.67
CA THR A 138 8.71 6.27 -10.65
C THR A 138 7.77 7.46 -10.56
N VAL A 139 8.20 8.61 -11.08
CA VAL A 139 7.40 9.83 -11.14
C VAL A 139 7.56 10.51 -12.51
N SER A 140 6.51 11.20 -12.94
CA SER A 140 6.56 12.00 -14.16
C SER A 140 7.43 13.25 -13.97
N GLU A 141 8.23 13.61 -14.98
CA GLU A 141 9.02 14.84 -14.99
C GLU A 141 8.15 16.11 -14.94
N GLU A 142 6.92 16.04 -15.43
CA GLU A 142 5.96 17.15 -15.42
C GLU A 142 5.14 17.21 -14.13
N GLY A 143 5.30 16.23 -13.26
CA GLY A 143 4.55 16.11 -12.01
C GLY A 143 5.12 16.96 -10.88
N GLU A 144 4.35 17.07 -9.79
CA GLU A 144 4.80 17.77 -8.59
C GLU A 144 4.93 16.82 -7.41
N VAL A 145 6.17 16.53 -7.01
CA VAL A 145 6.47 15.64 -5.89
C VAL A 145 7.20 16.43 -4.81
N LYS A 146 6.58 16.52 -3.61
CA LYS A 146 7.18 17.29 -2.51
C LYS A 146 6.62 16.96 -1.14
N GLY A 147 7.44 17.21 -0.11
CA GLY A 147 7.03 17.10 1.29
C GLY A 147 6.70 15.69 1.73
N ASN A 148 7.13 14.68 0.98
CA ASN A 148 6.91 13.30 1.33
C ASN A 148 7.98 12.83 2.33
N ILE A 149 7.60 11.92 3.21
CA ILE A 149 8.47 11.38 4.26
C ILE A 149 8.41 9.86 4.17
N PHE A 150 9.55 9.21 4.34
CA PHE A 150 9.58 7.75 4.40
C PHE A 150 10.50 7.25 5.54
N VAL A 151 10.19 6.07 6.03
CA VAL A 151 11.08 5.31 6.89
C VAL A 151 11.93 4.45 5.98
N GLY A 152 13.22 4.73 5.94
CA GLY A 152 14.16 4.06 5.04
C GLY A 152 14.45 2.63 5.46
N ASP A 153 14.63 1.79 4.46
CA ASP A 153 15.05 0.39 4.58
C ASP A 153 15.86 0.05 3.32
N ASP A 154 17.00 0.73 3.16
CA ASP A 154 17.92 0.59 2.05
C ASP A 154 17.43 1.05 0.65
N LEU A 155 16.24 1.68 0.56
CA LEU A 155 15.71 2.24 -0.68
C LEU A 155 15.64 3.78 -0.62
N ASP A 156 15.93 4.43 -1.74
CA ASP A 156 15.65 5.84 -1.92
C ASP A 156 14.14 6.14 -1.88
N GLY A 157 13.77 7.38 -1.67
CA GLY A 157 12.37 7.78 -1.68
C GLY A 157 11.67 7.55 -3.01
N ILE A 158 12.38 7.81 -4.11
CA ILE A 158 11.98 7.47 -5.49
C ILE A 158 13.19 6.79 -6.12
N ASP A 159 13.01 5.85 -7.03
CA ASP A 159 14.11 5.10 -7.63
C ASP A 159 15.26 6.03 -8.05
N ASN A 160 16.43 5.83 -7.42
CA ASN A 160 17.65 6.64 -7.57
C ASN A 160 17.49 8.16 -7.33
N ILE A 161 16.42 8.61 -6.69
CA ILE A 161 16.19 10.03 -6.36
C ILE A 161 15.88 10.18 -4.87
N ASN A 162 16.77 10.86 -4.17
CA ASN A 162 16.62 11.14 -2.74
C ASN A 162 16.98 12.61 -2.47
N TYR A 163 16.07 13.53 -2.82
CA TYR A 163 16.26 14.95 -2.63
C TYR A 163 15.46 15.48 -1.46
N ALA A 164 16.11 16.29 -0.62
CA ALA A 164 15.46 17.00 0.48
C ALA A 164 14.26 17.83 -0.03
N GLY A 165 13.12 17.69 0.65
CA GLY A 165 11.88 18.36 0.30
C GLY A 165 11.03 17.65 -0.76
N ILE A 166 11.54 16.62 -1.41
CA ILE A 166 10.78 15.74 -2.33
C ILE A 166 10.36 14.50 -1.60
N ALA A 167 11.35 13.78 -1.04
CA ALA A 167 11.15 12.61 -0.21
C ALA A 167 12.28 12.59 0.84
N ASP A 168 11.93 12.84 2.08
CA ASP A 168 12.87 12.95 3.18
C ASP A 168 12.85 11.66 4.02
N GLU A 169 14.01 11.03 4.16
CA GLU A 169 14.18 9.87 5.03
C GLU A 169 14.12 10.29 6.50
N LYS A 170 13.38 9.53 7.30
CA LYS A 170 13.29 9.68 8.75
C LYS A 170 13.29 8.34 9.45
N SER A 171 13.77 8.33 10.68
CA SER A 171 13.57 7.19 11.56
C SER A 171 12.08 7.06 11.93
N TYR A 172 11.66 5.85 12.30
CA TYR A 172 10.30 5.63 12.77
C TYR A 172 9.96 6.51 13.99
N GLU A 173 10.90 6.71 14.92
CA GLU A 173 10.69 7.58 16.08
C GLU A 173 10.45 9.06 15.70
N GLU A 174 11.09 9.53 14.64
CA GLU A 174 10.86 10.89 14.13
C GLU A 174 9.51 11.01 13.45
N VAL A 175 9.11 9.98 12.67
CA VAL A 175 7.78 9.94 12.07
C VAL A 175 6.69 9.96 13.13
N MET A 176 6.85 9.22 14.23
CA MET A 176 5.86 9.20 15.33
C MET A 176 5.73 10.53 16.09
N LYS A 177 6.68 11.44 15.93
CA LYS A 177 6.64 12.79 16.53
C LYS A 177 6.00 13.83 15.60
N LEU A 178 5.69 13.46 14.36
CA LEU A 178 5.01 14.35 13.43
C LEU A 178 3.56 14.59 13.87
N GLU A 179 3.08 15.80 13.62
CA GLU A 179 1.68 16.11 13.84
C GLU A 179 0.79 15.32 12.87
N ASN A 180 -0.36 14.89 13.34
CA ASN A 180 -1.40 14.22 12.55
C ASN A 180 -1.05 12.84 11.96
N ILE A 181 -0.07 12.13 12.51
CA ILE A 181 0.16 10.73 12.16
C ILE A 181 -1.06 9.89 12.58
N PRO A 182 -1.63 9.09 11.66
CA PRO A 182 -2.80 8.26 11.96
C PRO A 182 -2.51 7.23 13.06
N GLU A 183 -3.52 6.92 13.88
CA GLU A 183 -3.40 5.91 14.94
C GLU A 183 -2.95 4.53 14.40
N GLY A 184 -3.35 4.20 13.17
CA GLY A 184 -2.96 2.96 12.51
C GLY A 184 -1.46 2.80 12.29
N PHE A 185 -0.72 3.91 12.13
CA PHE A 185 0.74 3.89 12.03
C PHE A 185 1.45 3.43 13.30
N HIS A 186 0.79 3.52 14.45
CA HIS A 186 1.33 3.06 15.72
C HIS A 186 1.10 1.57 15.98
N LYS A 187 0.39 0.88 15.11
CA LYS A 187 -0.02 -0.51 15.30
C LYS A 187 0.19 -1.32 14.03
N VAL A 188 0.67 -2.54 14.20
CA VAL A 188 0.72 -3.55 13.15
C VAL A 188 -0.25 -4.68 13.47
N LYS A 189 -0.83 -5.26 12.44
CA LYS A 189 -1.81 -6.33 12.50
C LYS A 189 -1.15 -7.63 12.10
N ILE A 190 -1.16 -8.61 13.00
CA ILE A 190 -0.68 -9.96 12.73
C ILE A 190 -1.89 -10.90 12.68
N THR A 191 -2.07 -11.53 11.54
CA THR A 191 -3.11 -12.53 11.32
C THR A 191 -2.51 -13.91 11.50
N PHE A 192 -2.92 -14.61 12.53
CA PHE A 192 -2.54 -15.99 12.82
C PHE A 192 -3.53 -16.92 12.13
N ARG A 193 -3.05 -17.67 11.15
CA ARG A 193 -3.85 -18.60 10.36
C ARG A 193 -3.52 -20.04 10.74
N ALA A 194 -4.53 -20.77 11.20
CA ALA A 194 -4.46 -22.22 11.40
C ALA A 194 -5.12 -22.95 10.24
N GLU A 195 -5.00 -24.28 10.21
CA GLU A 195 -5.75 -25.14 9.27
C GLU A 195 -7.25 -24.83 9.36
N ASP A 196 -7.99 -24.97 8.26
CA ASP A 196 -9.39 -24.60 8.09
C ASP A 196 -9.69 -23.08 8.03
N ASN A 197 -8.69 -22.24 7.74
CA ASN A 197 -8.83 -20.79 7.58
C ASN A 197 -9.44 -20.06 8.79
N VAL A 198 -9.17 -20.55 9.98
CA VAL A 198 -9.51 -19.83 11.21
C VAL A 198 -8.45 -18.79 11.46
N ASP A 199 -8.77 -17.54 11.13
CA ASP A 199 -7.89 -16.41 11.32
C ASP A 199 -8.12 -15.74 12.68
N ILE A 200 -7.06 -15.67 13.49
CA ILE A 200 -7.04 -14.89 14.73
C ILE A 200 -6.17 -13.66 14.50
N VAL A 201 -6.78 -12.49 14.63
CA VAL A 201 -6.09 -11.23 14.42
C VAL A 201 -5.67 -10.63 15.76
N LYS A 202 -4.38 -10.36 15.88
CA LYS A 202 -3.83 -9.58 16.99
C LYS A 202 -3.17 -8.30 16.49
N THR A 203 -3.30 -7.26 17.26
CA THR A 203 -2.68 -5.97 16.98
C THR A 203 -1.60 -5.72 18.02
N ILE A 204 -0.43 -5.32 17.57
CA ILE A 204 0.69 -4.96 18.44
C ILE A 204 1.21 -3.57 18.06
N VAL A 205 1.80 -2.87 19.00
CA VAL A 205 2.47 -1.60 18.69
C VAL A 205 3.63 -1.87 17.73
N TYR A 206 3.82 -1.00 16.78
CA TYR A 206 4.95 -1.08 15.85
C TYR A 206 6.28 -1.25 16.62
N ASN A 207 7.15 -2.09 16.12
CA ASN A 207 8.39 -2.48 16.80
C ASN A 207 8.18 -3.27 18.11
N GLY A 208 6.95 -3.53 18.52
CA GLY A 208 6.65 -4.44 19.62
C GLY A 208 6.90 -5.90 19.24
N SER A 209 7.14 -6.75 20.21
CA SER A 209 7.35 -8.18 20.02
C SER A 209 6.34 -8.99 20.84
N PHE A 210 5.96 -10.15 20.32
CA PHE A 210 5.15 -11.11 21.08
C PHE A 210 6.00 -11.87 22.09
N SER A 211 5.42 -12.16 23.23
CA SER A 211 5.89 -13.23 24.14
C SER A 211 5.17 -14.55 23.79
N GLU A 212 5.65 -15.67 24.28
CA GLU A 212 4.97 -16.97 24.08
C GLU A 212 3.51 -16.95 24.60
N SER A 213 3.25 -16.23 25.70
CA SER A 213 1.91 -16.12 26.26
C SER A 213 0.94 -15.27 25.42
N ASP A 214 1.45 -14.48 24.48
CA ASP A 214 0.64 -13.66 23.58
C ASP A 214 0.17 -14.42 22.35
N LEU A 215 0.83 -15.54 22.02
CA LEU A 215 0.47 -16.34 20.87
C LEU A 215 -0.90 -17.01 21.07
N PRO A 216 -1.77 -17.02 20.04
CA PRO A 216 -3.03 -17.74 20.12
C PRO A 216 -2.81 -19.24 20.18
N GLN A 217 -3.76 -19.96 20.82
CA GLN A 217 -3.74 -21.41 20.77
C GLN A 217 -4.01 -21.89 19.36
N ILE A 218 -3.20 -22.88 18.91
CA ILE A 218 -3.41 -23.52 17.63
C ILE A 218 -4.48 -24.61 17.81
N PRO A 219 -5.50 -24.71 16.94
CA PRO A 219 -6.47 -25.79 16.98
C PRO A 219 -5.83 -27.17 16.93
N GLU A 220 -6.30 -28.08 17.76
CA GLU A 220 -5.83 -29.46 17.78
C GLU A 220 -6.24 -30.20 16.49
N LYS A 221 -5.34 -31.02 15.98
CA LYS A 221 -5.58 -31.91 14.85
C LYS A 221 -5.09 -33.33 15.19
N ASP A 222 -6.00 -34.30 15.07
CA ASP A 222 -5.69 -35.68 15.36
C ASP A 222 -4.46 -36.22 14.62
N GLY A 223 -3.48 -36.70 15.37
CA GLY A 223 -2.22 -37.25 14.82
C GLY A 223 -1.19 -36.20 14.43
N TYR A 224 -1.40 -34.94 14.76
CA TYR A 224 -0.45 -33.86 14.51
C TYR A 224 -0.15 -33.06 15.77
N TYR A 225 1.05 -32.50 15.82
CA TYR A 225 1.37 -31.36 16.68
C TYR A 225 1.58 -30.14 15.81
N ALA A 226 1.27 -28.97 16.35
CA ALA A 226 1.39 -27.72 15.60
C ALA A 226 2.13 -26.67 16.42
N VAL A 227 2.89 -25.84 15.73
CA VAL A 227 3.65 -24.73 16.30
C VAL A 227 3.49 -23.48 15.44
N TRP A 228 3.58 -22.32 16.05
CA TRP A 228 3.82 -21.08 15.33
C TRP A 228 5.31 -21.00 14.96
N PRO A 229 5.68 -20.32 13.84
CA PRO A 229 7.08 -20.12 13.49
C PRO A 229 7.89 -19.51 14.64
N GLU A 230 9.08 -20.04 14.90
CA GLU A 230 9.95 -19.61 16.01
C GLU A 230 10.36 -18.13 15.94
N ASP A 231 10.25 -17.52 14.78
CA ASP A 231 10.66 -16.15 14.55
C ASP A 231 9.65 -15.09 14.99
N LEU A 232 8.54 -15.46 15.60
CA LEU A 232 7.52 -14.54 16.10
C LEU A 232 7.82 -14.00 17.50
N VAL A 233 8.41 -14.82 18.34
CA VAL A 233 8.67 -14.45 19.75
C VAL A 233 9.96 -13.64 19.85
N GLY A 234 9.89 -12.49 20.54
CA GLY A 234 11.03 -11.62 20.78
C GLY A 234 11.53 -10.82 19.57
N LYS A 235 10.94 -10.99 18.39
CA LYS A 235 11.28 -10.18 17.20
C LYS A 235 10.34 -8.98 17.07
N PRO A 236 10.86 -7.82 16.67
CA PRO A 236 10.03 -6.64 16.44
C PRO A 236 9.12 -6.85 15.23
N MET A 237 7.85 -6.47 15.40
CA MET A 237 6.85 -6.47 14.32
C MET A 237 6.78 -5.09 13.70
N THR A 238 7.20 -5.00 12.43
CA THR A 238 7.33 -3.74 11.69
C THR A 238 6.33 -3.60 10.54
N GLU A 239 5.56 -4.66 10.25
CA GLU A 239 4.60 -4.71 9.15
C GLU A 239 3.37 -5.54 9.50
N ASN A 240 2.28 -5.34 8.77
CA ASN A 240 1.14 -6.24 8.80
C ASN A 240 1.51 -7.55 8.08
N LYS A 241 1.31 -8.69 8.74
CA LYS A 241 1.60 -9.99 8.12
C LYS A 241 0.63 -11.08 8.54
N THR A 242 0.50 -12.09 7.69
CA THR A 242 -0.15 -13.36 8.02
C THR A 242 0.90 -14.39 8.38
N VAL A 243 0.65 -15.12 9.45
CA VAL A 243 1.51 -16.19 9.96
C VAL A 243 0.71 -17.47 9.94
N GLU A 244 1.26 -18.50 9.33
CA GLU A 244 0.62 -19.81 9.24
C GLU A 244 1.17 -20.78 10.28
N ALA A 245 0.31 -21.57 10.90
CA ALA A 245 0.71 -22.63 11.83
C ALA A 245 1.34 -23.79 11.07
N GLU A 246 2.44 -24.30 11.57
CA GLU A 246 3.13 -25.46 11.01
C GLU A 246 2.65 -26.75 11.70
N TYR A 247 2.04 -27.65 10.95
CA TYR A 247 1.55 -28.94 11.43
C TYR A 247 2.51 -30.07 11.06
N SER A 248 3.01 -30.80 12.04
CA SER A 248 3.87 -31.96 11.87
C SER A 248 3.21 -33.22 12.43
N ARG A 249 3.30 -34.34 11.70
CA ARG A 249 2.71 -35.60 12.13
C ARG A 249 3.47 -36.19 13.32
N TRP A 250 2.75 -36.71 14.30
CA TRP A 250 3.35 -37.56 15.31
C TRP A 250 3.98 -38.79 14.64
N THR A 251 5.26 -38.99 14.81
CA THR A 251 5.94 -40.23 14.46
C THR A 251 6.09 -41.03 15.75
N GLU A 252 5.47 -42.20 15.83
CA GLU A 252 5.77 -43.13 16.92
C GLU A 252 7.26 -43.55 16.78
N SER A 253 8.01 -43.31 17.84
CA SER A 253 9.43 -43.75 17.96
C SER A 253 9.49 -45.13 18.55
#